data_f146d921e226eaede49cad00306610e1
#
_entry.id   f146d921e226eaede49cad00306610e1
#
_cell.length_a   1.000
_cell.length_b   1.000
_cell.length_c   1.000
_cell.angle_alpha   90.00
_cell.angle_beta   90.00
_cell.angle_gamma   90.00
#
_symmetry.space_group_name_H-M   'P 1'
#
loop_
_entity.id
_entity.type
_entity.pdbx_description
1 polymer ?
#
loop_
_entity_poly.entity_id
_entity_poly.type
_entity_poly.pdbx_seq_one_letter_code
_entity_poly.pdbx_strand_id
1 'polypeptide(L)'
;MDLRGRSLLKETDLNADEFLYLVDLARQVRAEKSRGETGQRLAGRNIALIFEETSTRTRSAFEVAAHDEGGHVTYLGPGESQLGHKESVKDTARVLGRMFDAIEYRGSAQASVETLGEFAGVPVWNGLTETWHPTQMLADILTMTDHCSKPLTEVAFCYLGDGRNNTANSLLVTGATLGMDARICAPAALQPSAEVRGIAAGLAAGSGARLMVTADVEAGVAGVDFLYTDVWLSLGEPADQWGSRIDQLIPYQVNAGVLKATSNPDVKFMHCLPALHDRSTEVGQQIYAKRGLDALEVTDDVFESSASIVFDEAANRMPTIKALMIATLGPRS
;
A
#
# COMPACT_ATOMS: atom_id res chain seq x y z
N MET A 1 5.22 -11.20 20.64
CA MET A 1 4.58 -9.85 20.54
C MET A 1 3.07 -10.04 20.59
N ASP A 2 2.32 -9.18 21.25
CA ASP A 2 0.85 -9.30 21.35
C ASP A 2 0.21 -8.07 20.71
N LEU A 3 -0.45 -8.27 19.55
CA LEU A 3 -1.18 -7.23 18.81
C LEU A 3 -2.70 -7.45 18.88
N ARG A 4 -3.20 -8.38 19.72
CA ARG A 4 -4.62 -8.69 19.82
C ARG A 4 -5.45 -7.47 20.20
N GLY A 5 -6.56 -7.29 19.49
CA GLY A 5 -7.47 -6.16 19.67
C GLY A 5 -6.98 -4.84 19.05
N ARG A 6 -5.79 -4.78 18.47
CA ARG A 6 -5.25 -3.55 17.87
C ARG A 6 -5.77 -3.35 16.45
N SER A 7 -6.00 -2.09 16.12
CA SER A 7 -6.29 -1.62 14.76
C SER A 7 -5.00 -1.24 14.04
N LEU A 8 -5.06 -1.20 12.70
CA LEU A 8 -4.03 -0.67 11.82
C LEU A 8 -4.68 0.35 10.88
N LEU A 9 -4.66 1.63 11.25
CA LEU A 9 -5.35 2.72 10.56
C LEU A 9 -4.39 3.58 9.72
N LYS A 10 -3.12 3.62 10.13
CA LYS A 10 -2.02 4.35 9.49
C LYS A 10 -0.68 3.73 9.89
N GLU A 11 0.38 4.12 9.20
CA GLU A 11 1.72 3.54 9.35
C GLU A 11 2.29 3.73 10.75
N THR A 12 1.95 4.83 11.41
CA THR A 12 2.44 5.14 12.77
C THR A 12 1.78 4.31 13.88
N ASP A 13 0.81 3.46 13.56
CA ASP A 13 0.17 2.56 14.52
C ASP A 13 1.06 1.36 14.89
N LEU A 14 2.12 1.11 14.13
CA LEU A 14 3.11 0.08 14.38
C LEU A 14 4.49 0.70 14.59
N ASN A 15 5.23 0.24 15.58
CA ASN A 15 6.66 0.48 15.66
C ASN A 15 7.44 -0.51 14.76
N ALA A 16 8.76 -0.31 14.63
CA ALA A 16 9.60 -1.16 13.76
C ALA A 16 9.52 -2.65 14.12
N ASP A 17 9.60 -2.99 15.39
CA ASP A 17 9.58 -4.38 15.85
C ASP A 17 8.22 -5.06 15.57
N GLU A 18 7.12 -4.33 15.77
CA GLU A 18 5.76 -4.79 15.48
C GLU A 18 5.55 -4.98 13.98
N PHE A 19 6.07 -4.06 13.17
CA PHE A 19 6.02 -4.15 11.72
C PHE A 19 6.78 -5.38 11.21
N LEU A 20 8.02 -5.56 11.66
CA LEU A 20 8.85 -6.71 11.27
C LEU A 20 8.28 -8.03 11.76
N TYR A 21 7.68 -8.07 12.94
CA TYR A 21 6.95 -9.24 13.42
C TYR A 21 5.84 -9.66 12.45
N LEU A 22 5.05 -8.71 11.92
CA LEU A 22 4.01 -9.01 10.93
C LEU A 22 4.60 -9.50 9.61
N VAL A 23 5.71 -8.93 9.16
CA VAL A 23 6.41 -9.37 7.93
C VAL A 23 6.93 -10.80 8.11
N ASP A 24 7.52 -11.13 9.25
CA ASP A 24 8.02 -12.48 9.53
C ASP A 24 6.88 -13.50 9.65
N LEU A 25 5.79 -13.13 10.32
CA LEU A 25 4.57 -13.96 10.38
C LEU A 25 3.98 -14.18 8.98
N ALA A 26 3.99 -13.14 8.11
CA ALA A 26 3.53 -13.28 6.73
C ALA A 26 4.38 -14.27 5.94
N ARG A 27 5.70 -14.25 6.11
CA ARG A 27 6.63 -15.22 5.49
C ARG A 27 6.33 -16.64 5.96
N GLN A 28 6.06 -16.82 7.25
CA GLN A 28 5.67 -18.11 7.83
C GLN A 28 4.36 -18.62 7.23
N VAL A 29 3.27 -17.84 7.24
CA VAL A 29 1.97 -18.28 6.74
C VAL A 29 1.96 -18.48 5.21
N ARG A 30 2.81 -17.75 4.47
CA ARG A 30 3.05 -17.98 3.05
C ARG A 30 3.70 -19.35 2.81
N ALA A 31 4.70 -19.70 3.61
CA ALA A 31 5.35 -21.00 3.54
C ALA A 31 4.41 -22.16 3.94
N GLU A 32 3.56 -21.99 4.95
CA GLU A 32 2.51 -22.95 5.31
C GLU A 32 1.58 -23.21 4.11
N LYS A 33 1.06 -22.16 3.49
CA LYS A 33 0.17 -22.27 2.33
C LYS A 33 0.86 -22.98 1.15
N SER A 34 2.14 -22.71 0.88
CA SER A 34 2.89 -23.36 -0.19
C SER A 34 3.06 -24.88 0.02
N ARG A 35 2.99 -25.35 1.26
CA ARG A 35 3.00 -26.77 1.62
C ARG A 35 1.60 -27.40 1.65
N GLY A 36 0.54 -26.64 1.29
CA GLY A 36 -0.85 -27.10 1.35
C GLY A 36 -1.42 -27.15 2.78
N GLU A 37 -0.77 -26.52 3.74
CA GLU A 37 -1.23 -26.46 5.11
C GLU A 37 -2.29 -25.35 5.23
N THR A 38 -3.49 -25.70 5.73
CA THR A 38 -4.56 -24.73 6.03
C THR A 38 -4.64 -24.50 7.52
N GLY A 39 -4.73 -23.23 7.92
CA GLY A 39 -4.90 -22.83 9.31
C GLY A 39 -6.34 -22.87 9.78
N GLN A 40 -6.54 -22.77 11.08
CA GLN A 40 -7.84 -22.59 11.72
C GLN A 40 -7.78 -21.46 12.78
N ARG A 41 -6.80 -20.56 12.63
CA ARG A 41 -6.53 -19.49 13.62
C ARG A 41 -7.64 -18.44 13.67
N LEU A 42 -8.47 -18.35 12.61
CA LEU A 42 -9.63 -17.48 12.53
C LEU A 42 -10.95 -18.25 12.51
N ALA A 43 -10.97 -19.52 12.93
CA ALA A 43 -12.18 -20.34 12.93
C ALA A 43 -13.31 -19.67 13.75
N GLY A 44 -14.46 -19.50 13.10
CA GLY A 44 -15.64 -18.84 13.68
C GLY A 44 -15.54 -17.32 13.82
N ARG A 45 -14.49 -16.67 13.26
CA ARG A 45 -14.43 -15.21 13.16
C ARG A 45 -15.22 -14.73 11.95
N ASN A 46 -15.97 -13.64 12.15
CA ASN A 46 -16.71 -12.95 11.09
C ASN A 46 -16.11 -11.55 10.88
N ILE A 47 -15.77 -11.23 9.66
CA ILE A 47 -15.06 -10.00 9.30
C ILE A 47 -15.93 -9.21 8.31
N ALA A 48 -16.18 -7.93 8.57
CA ALA A 48 -16.80 -7.03 7.62
C ALA A 48 -15.75 -6.40 6.72
N LEU A 49 -15.96 -6.40 5.40
CA LEU A 49 -15.17 -5.66 4.43
C LEU A 49 -16.04 -4.54 3.86
N ILE A 50 -15.70 -3.29 4.18
CA ILE A 50 -16.43 -2.10 3.74
C ILE A 50 -15.63 -1.42 2.64
N PHE A 51 -16.21 -1.32 1.45
CA PHE A 51 -15.58 -0.72 0.27
C PHE A 51 -16.46 0.41 -0.27
N GLU A 52 -15.96 1.64 -0.24
CA GLU A 52 -16.60 2.78 -0.93
C GLU A 52 -16.29 2.78 -2.43
N GLU A 53 -15.18 2.12 -2.82
CA GLU A 53 -14.75 1.94 -4.21
C GLU A 53 -14.39 0.49 -4.49
N THR A 54 -14.50 0.07 -5.75
CA THR A 54 -14.17 -1.31 -6.14
C THR A 54 -12.68 -1.58 -6.01
N SER A 55 -12.32 -2.80 -5.61
CA SER A 55 -10.93 -3.25 -5.55
C SER A 55 -10.83 -4.75 -5.76
N THR A 56 -10.09 -5.16 -6.77
CA THR A 56 -9.83 -6.58 -7.04
C THR A 56 -8.85 -7.16 -6.02
N ARG A 57 -7.68 -6.54 -5.86
CA ARG A 57 -6.57 -7.09 -5.05
C ARG A 57 -6.86 -7.07 -3.56
N THR A 58 -7.26 -5.92 -3.01
CA THR A 58 -7.52 -5.80 -1.57
C THR A 58 -8.64 -6.74 -1.14
N ARG A 59 -9.78 -6.73 -1.87
CA ARG A 59 -10.90 -7.64 -1.59
C ARG A 59 -10.45 -9.11 -1.63
N SER A 60 -9.85 -9.54 -2.73
CA SER A 60 -9.42 -10.94 -2.88
C SER A 60 -8.42 -11.36 -1.80
N ALA A 61 -7.48 -10.48 -1.45
CA ALA A 61 -6.48 -10.79 -0.43
C ALA A 61 -7.12 -10.98 0.96
N PHE A 62 -8.08 -10.12 1.35
CA PHE A 62 -8.80 -10.27 2.61
C PHE A 62 -9.70 -11.51 2.62
N GLU A 63 -10.47 -11.74 1.56
CA GLU A 63 -11.35 -12.92 1.46
C GLU A 63 -10.56 -14.24 1.53
N VAL A 64 -9.49 -14.36 0.73
CA VAL A 64 -8.65 -15.57 0.70
C VAL A 64 -7.91 -15.75 2.02
N ALA A 65 -7.36 -14.67 2.60
CA ALA A 65 -6.65 -14.74 3.88
C ALA A 65 -7.56 -15.24 5.02
N ALA A 66 -8.78 -14.71 5.11
CA ALA A 66 -9.76 -15.15 6.10
C ALA A 66 -10.18 -16.60 5.89
N HIS A 67 -10.51 -16.97 4.63
CA HIS A 67 -10.94 -18.32 4.28
C HIS A 67 -9.87 -19.38 4.59
N ASP A 68 -8.63 -19.12 4.24
CA ASP A 68 -7.50 -20.03 4.51
C ASP A 68 -7.33 -20.36 6.01
N GLU A 69 -7.80 -19.48 6.90
CA GLU A 69 -7.70 -19.61 8.36
C GLU A 69 -9.05 -19.97 9.03
N GLY A 70 -10.07 -20.38 8.25
CA GLY A 70 -11.38 -20.80 8.75
C GLY A 70 -12.30 -19.65 9.17
N GLY A 71 -11.98 -18.41 8.80
CA GLY A 71 -12.81 -17.23 9.03
C GLY A 71 -13.84 -17.03 7.91
N HIS A 72 -14.82 -16.15 8.19
CA HIS A 72 -15.88 -15.76 7.26
C HIS A 72 -15.81 -14.26 6.99
N VAL A 73 -16.18 -13.87 5.78
CA VAL A 73 -16.18 -12.47 5.33
C VAL A 73 -17.57 -12.08 4.87
N THR A 74 -17.99 -10.88 5.21
CA THR A 74 -19.15 -10.21 4.62
C THR A 74 -18.63 -8.98 3.87
N TYR A 75 -18.84 -8.97 2.56
CA TYR A 75 -18.45 -7.85 1.72
C TYR A 75 -19.61 -6.85 1.61
N LEU A 76 -19.33 -5.60 1.91
CA LEU A 76 -20.21 -4.46 1.77
C LEU A 76 -19.60 -3.53 0.72
N GLY A 77 -20.02 -3.71 -0.53
CA GLY A 77 -19.49 -2.99 -1.69
C GLY A 77 -20.03 -1.57 -1.84
N PRO A 78 -19.56 -0.86 -2.88
CA PRO A 78 -20.02 0.50 -3.15
C PRO A 78 -21.55 0.57 -3.27
N GLY A 79 -22.17 1.46 -2.48
CA GLY A 79 -23.63 1.62 -2.47
C GLY A 79 -24.42 0.54 -1.72
N GLU A 80 -23.76 -0.47 -1.14
CA GLU A 80 -24.41 -1.54 -0.38
C GLU A 80 -24.50 -1.23 1.13
N SER A 81 -23.81 -0.19 1.59
CA SER A 81 -23.91 0.30 2.98
C SER A 81 -24.56 1.68 3.04
N GLN A 82 -25.07 2.05 4.21
CA GLN A 82 -25.61 3.38 4.47
C GLN A 82 -24.55 4.32 5.08
N LEU A 83 -23.31 3.86 5.19
CA LEU A 83 -22.19 4.56 5.82
C LEU A 83 -22.02 5.97 5.22
N GLY A 84 -22.04 6.98 6.08
CA GLY A 84 -21.87 8.38 5.67
C GLY A 84 -23.03 8.98 4.87
N HIS A 85 -24.05 8.21 4.51
CA HIS A 85 -25.19 8.67 3.72
C HIS A 85 -26.47 8.85 4.58
N LYS A 86 -27.04 7.77 5.09
CA LYS A 86 -28.21 7.80 6.00
C LYS A 86 -27.84 7.45 7.44
N GLU A 87 -26.65 6.92 7.65
CA GLU A 87 -26.14 6.54 8.95
C GLU A 87 -24.75 7.16 9.16
N SER A 88 -24.49 7.68 10.36
CA SER A 88 -23.19 8.23 10.66
C SER A 88 -22.12 7.12 10.70
N VAL A 89 -20.88 7.43 10.33
CA VAL A 89 -19.74 6.49 10.46
C VAL A 89 -19.64 5.93 11.88
N LYS A 90 -19.89 6.77 12.89
CA LYS A 90 -19.87 6.39 14.30
C LYS A 90 -20.95 5.38 14.66
N ASP A 91 -22.16 5.53 14.14
CA ASP A 91 -23.26 4.60 14.45
C ASP A 91 -23.07 3.28 13.70
N THR A 92 -22.64 3.33 12.43
CA THR A 92 -22.23 2.14 11.67
C THR A 92 -21.12 1.37 12.40
N ALA A 93 -20.09 2.05 12.91
CA ALA A 93 -19.02 1.44 13.70
C ALA A 93 -19.56 0.65 14.90
N ARG A 94 -20.47 1.27 15.66
CA ARG A 94 -21.09 0.66 16.86
C ARG A 94 -21.97 -0.54 16.53
N VAL A 95 -22.66 -0.50 15.38
CA VAL A 95 -23.51 -1.61 14.92
C VAL A 95 -22.63 -2.76 14.45
N LEU A 96 -21.69 -2.50 13.53
CA LEU A 96 -20.85 -3.56 12.97
C LEU A 96 -19.93 -4.18 14.02
N GLY A 97 -19.38 -3.38 14.93
CA GLY A 97 -18.56 -3.89 16.03
C GLY A 97 -19.29 -4.81 17.02
N ARG A 98 -20.64 -4.88 16.97
CA ARG A 98 -21.45 -5.84 17.74
C ARG A 98 -21.82 -7.09 16.96
N MET A 99 -21.61 -7.08 15.64
CA MET A 99 -21.92 -8.18 14.73
C MET A 99 -20.67 -8.93 14.28
N PHE A 100 -19.56 -8.21 14.09
CA PHE A 100 -18.33 -8.71 13.52
C PHE A 100 -17.20 -8.73 14.54
N ASP A 101 -16.21 -9.59 14.32
CA ASP A 101 -15.00 -9.69 15.13
C ASP A 101 -13.93 -8.66 14.69
N ALA A 102 -14.01 -8.17 13.45
CA ALA A 102 -13.15 -7.11 12.91
C ALA A 102 -13.81 -6.43 11.70
N ILE A 103 -13.28 -5.27 11.33
CA ILE A 103 -13.73 -4.48 10.18
C ILE A 103 -12.51 -4.09 9.32
N GLU A 104 -12.57 -4.36 8.03
CA GLU A 104 -11.71 -3.71 7.04
C GLU A 104 -12.48 -2.56 6.41
N TYR A 105 -11.78 -1.45 6.17
CA TYR A 105 -12.33 -0.30 5.48
C TYR A 105 -11.41 0.14 4.35
N ARG A 106 -11.99 0.31 3.15
CA ARG A 106 -11.36 0.94 2.00
C ARG A 106 -12.28 2.05 1.47
N GLY A 107 -11.82 3.28 1.61
CA GLY A 107 -12.57 4.46 1.19
C GLY A 107 -11.68 5.70 1.09
N SER A 108 -12.27 6.87 0.83
CA SER A 108 -11.52 8.11 0.62
C SER A 108 -11.02 8.70 1.93
N ALA A 109 -11.90 8.91 2.90
CA ALA A 109 -11.61 9.74 4.06
C ALA A 109 -10.85 8.99 5.17
N GLN A 110 -9.65 9.46 5.51
CA GLN A 110 -8.90 8.96 6.67
C GLN A 110 -9.71 9.10 7.99
N ALA A 111 -10.45 10.20 8.15
CA ALA A 111 -11.31 10.41 9.32
C ALA A 111 -12.38 9.34 9.49
N SER A 112 -12.85 8.72 8.39
CA SER A 112 -13.84 7.63 8.47
C SER A 112 -13.23 6.38 9.10
N VAL A 113 -12.05 5.95 8.65
CA VAL A 113 -11.41 4.76 9.21
C VAL A 113 -10.95 4.98 10.66
N GLU A 114 -10.53 6.20 11.02
CA GLU A 114 -10.20 6.55 12.40
C GLU A 114 -11.44 6.53 13.30
N THR A 115 -12.58 7.04 12.82
CA THR A 115 -13.87 6.96 13.54
C THR A 115 -14.33 5.51 13.71
N LEU A 116 -14.18 4.66 12.68
CA LEU A 116 -14.44 3.23 12.80
C LEU A 116 -13.55 2.61 13.89
N GLY A 117 -12.25 2.89 13.88
CA GLY A 117 -11.29 2.39 14.89
C GLY A 117 -11.63 2.81 16.31
N GLU A 118 -12.11 4.04 16.50
CA GLU A 118 -12.46 4.58 17.81
C GLU A 118 -13.76 3.96 18.39
N PHE A 119 -14.77 3.70 17.55
CA PHE A 119 -16.11 3.37 18.02
C PHE A 119 -16.56 1.92 17.78
N ALA A 120 -15.86 1.13 16.98
CA ALA A 120 -16.26 -0.25 16.69
C ALA A 120 -16.08 -1.20 17.89
N GLY A 121 -15.05 -1.00 18.71
CA GLY A 121 -14.72 -1.89 19.83
C GLY A 121 -14.13 -3.24 19.38
N VAL A 122 -13.80 -3.37 18.11
CA VAL A 122 -13.11 -4.50 17.48
C VAL A 122 -11.97 -3.96 16.60
N PRO A 123 -10.96 -4.79 16.22
CA PRO A 123 -9.92 -4.35 15.30
C PRO A 123 -10.48 -3.78 14.00
N VAL A 124 -9.89 -2.66 13.56
CA VAL A 124 -10.20 -2.03 12.26
C VAL A 124 -8.90 -1.95 11.45
N TRP A 125 -8.98 -2.35 10.18
CA TRP A 125 -7.84 -2.31 9.27
C TRP A 125 -8.11 -1.38 8.09
N ASN A 126 -7.18 -0.49 7.85
CA ASN A 126 -7.20 0.42 6.72
C ASN A 126 -6.70 -0.30 5.45
N GLY A 127 -7.61 -0.68 4.57
CA GLY A 127 -7.30 -1.28 3.27
C GLY A 127 -6.76 -0.28 2.25
N LEU A 128 -7.15 0.99 2.38
CA LEU A 128 -6.65 2.18 1.70
C LEU A 128 -7.53 3.38 2.05
N THR A 129 -6.91 4.54 2.27
CA THR A 129 -7.55 5.85 2.22
C THR A 129 -6.79 6.78 1.28
N GLU A 130 -7.29 8.00 1.05
CA GLU A 130 -6.57 9.02 0.26
C GLU A 130 -5.22 9.43 0.88
N THR A 131 -5.02 9.22 2.19
CA THR A 131 -3.81 9.63 2.92
C THR A 131 -2.84 8.47 3.15
N TRP A 132 -3.34 7.25 3.45
CA TRP A 132 -2.54 6.13 3.92
C TRP A 132 -2.93 4.80 3.31
N HIS A 133 -1.93 3.91 3.13
CA HIS A 133 -2.12 2.54 2.67
C HIS A 133 -1.29 1.51 3.48
N PRO A 134 -1.50 1.40 4.81
CA PRO A 134 -0.63 0.64 5.68
C PRO A 134 -0.55 -0.85 5.37
N THR A 135 -1.63 -1.46 4.87
CA THR A 135 -1.63 -2.87 4.47
C THR A 135 -0.81 -3.15 3.22
N GLN A 136 -0.59 -2.14 2.34
CA GLN A 136 0.33 -2.25 1.21
C GLN A 136 1.77 -2.28 1.69
N MET A 137 2.13 -1.43 2.65
CA MET A 137 3.50 -1.34 3.17
C MET A 137 4.01 -2.66 3.73
N LEU A 138 3.15 -3.46 4.36
CA LEU A 138 3.53 -4.81 4.82
C LEU A 138 3.95 -5.70 3.64
N ALA A 139 3.22 -5.64 2.52
CA ALA A 139 3.54 -6.40 1.32
C ALA A 139 4.81 -5.88 0.63
N ASP A 140 4.99 -4.58 0.57
CA ASP A 140 6.15 -3.95 -0.06
C ASP A 140 7.44 -4.31 0.67
N ILE A 141 7.45 -4.21 2.00
CA ILE A 141 8.63 -4.58 2.80
C ILE A 141 8.90 -6.08 2.74
N LEU A 142 7.86 -6.93 2.77
CA LEU A 142 8.05 -8.37 2.54
C LEU A 142 8.70 -8.62 1.18
N THR A 143 8.22 -7.94 0.12
CA THR A 143 8.75 -8.08 -1.24
C THR A 143 10.19 -7.57 -1.34
N MET A 144 10.48 -6.40 -0.76
CA MET A 144 11.85 -5.88 -0.72
C MET A 144 12.80 -6.86 -0.02
N THR A 145 12.39 -7.46 1.09
CA THR A 145 13.22 -8.46 1.81
C THR A 145 13.33 -9.81 1.10
N ASP A 146 12.40 -10.15 0.21
CA ASP A 146 12.50 -11.35 -0.63
C ASP A 146 13.49 -11.15 -1.80
N HIS A 147 13.64 -9.92 -2.30
CA HIS A 147 14.45 -9.59 -3.47
C HIS A 147 15.78 -8.88 -3.14
N CYS A 148 16.05 -8.57 -1.88
CA CYS A 148 17.28 -7.93 -1.45
C CYS A 148 17.77 -8.56 -0.14
N SER A 149 19.03 -9.00 -0.12
CA SER A 149 19.64 -9.63 1.07
C SER A 149 20.23 -8.63 2.07
N LYS A 150 20.21 -7.33 1.76
CA LYS A 150 20.70 -6.29 2.67
C LYS A 150 19.78 -6.17 3.88
N PRO A 151 20.31 -5.81 5.06
CA PRO A 151 19.46 -5.37 6.16
C PRO A 151 18.67 -4.12 5.72
N LEU A 152 17.44 -3.97 6.18
CA LEU A 152 16.56 -2.85 5.77
C LEU A 152 17.20 -1.47 5.97
N THR A 153 18.04 -1.31 6.98
CA THR A 153 18.79 -0.07 7.24
C THR A 153 19.81 0.30 6.15
N GLU A 154 20.14 -0.64 5.26
CA GLU A 154 21.03 -0.45 4.10
C GLU A 154 20.26 -0.45 2.78
N VAL A 155 18.98 -0.78 2.80
CA VAL A 155 18.11 -0.74 1.60
C VAL A 155 17.75 0.70 1.27
N ALA A 156 17.89 1.05 0.00
CA ALA A 156 17.49 2.33 -0.54
C ALA A 156 16.36 2.16 -1.57
N PHE A 157 15.32 2.97 -1.48
CA PHE A 157 14.30 3.04 -2.52
C PHE A 157 13.97 4.47 -2.91
N CYS A 158 13.48 4.65 -4.14
CA CYS A 158 12.97 5.92 -4.63
C CYS A 158 11.57 5.74 -5.21
N TYR A 159 10.60 6.47 -4.65
CA TYR A 159 9.30 6.66 -5.27
C TYR A 159 9.37 7.81 -6.28
N LEU A 160 8.85 7.60 -7.50
CA LEU A 160 8.76 8.62 -8.56
C LEU A 160 7.28 8.86 -8.91
N GLY A 161 6.87 10.12 -8.95
CA GLY A 161 5.49 10.46 -9.34
C GLY A 161 4.88 11.58 -8.52
N ASP A 162 3.57 11.46 -8.22
CA ASP A 162 2.88 12.40 -7.31
C ASP A 162 3.24 12.04 -5.86
N GLY A 163 4.13 12.82 -5.27
CA GLY A 163 4.58 12.62 -3.90
C GLY A 163 3.53 12.93 -2.82
N ARG A 164 2.34 13.40 -3.20
CA ARG A 164 1.20 13.60 -2.28
C ARG A 164 0.31 12.36 -2.20
N ASN A 165 0.53 11.40 -3.09
CA ASN A 165 -0.20 10.14 -3.15
C ASN A 165 -0.06 9.36 -1.82
N ASN A 166 -1.10 8.61 -1.44
CA ASN A 166 -1.10 7.81 -0.22
C ASN A 166 0.04 6.79 -0.16
N THR A 167 0.39 6.16 -1.29
CA THR A 167 1.50 5.22 -1.39
C THR A 167 2.84 5.91 -1.13
N ALA A 168 3.05 7.11 -1.71
CA ALA A 168 4.24 7.91 -1.45
C ALA A 168 4.37 8.31 0.03
N ASN A 169 3.25 8.75 0.63
CA ASN A 169 3.20 9.07 2.05
C ASN A 169 3.55 7.87 2.93
N SER A 170 2.92 6.73 2.64
CA SER A 170 3.09 5.48 3.38
C SER A 170 4.51 4.93 3.25
N LEU A 171 5.10 4.93 2.04
CA LEU A 171 6.48 4.53 1.80
C LEU A 171 7.46 5.41 2.59
N LEU A 172 7.28 6.74 2.55
CA LEU A 172 8.16 7.66 3.27
C LEU A 172 8.14 7.42 4.78
N VAL A 173 6.96 7.26 5.37
CA VAL A 173 6.77 7.03 6.81
C VAL A 173 7.25 5.63 7.21
N THR A 174 6.95 4.60 6.43
CA THR A 174 7.41 3.22 6.67
C THR A 174 8.93 3.12 6.58
N GLY A 175 9.54 3.71 5.54
CA GLY A 175 11.00 3.75 5.41
C GLY A 175 11.67 4.49 6.56
N ALA A 176 11.06 5.60 7.02
CA ALA A 176 11.51 6.31 8.20
C ALA A 176 11.43 5.46 9.48
N THR A 177 10.35 4.69 9.65
CA THR A 177 10.18 3.80 10.81
C THR A 177 11.23 2.68 10.84
N LEU A 178 11.54 2.11 9.67
CA LEU A 178 12.42 0.94 9.53
C LEU A 178 13.91 1.29 9.33
N GLY A 179 14.28 2.58 9.38
CA GLY A 179 15.68 3.01 9.27
C GLY A 179 16.25 2.97 7.85
N MET A 180 15.41 2.94 6.81
CA MET A 180 15.81 2.80 5.41
C MET A 180 16.31 4.12 4.81
N ASP A 181 16.87 4.06 3.60
CA ASP A 181 17.09 5.23 2.73
C ASP A 181 15.84 5.42 1.87
N ALA A 182 14.92 6.27 2.35
CA ALA A 182 13.62 6.50 1.74
C ALA A 182 13.61 7.82 0.95
N ARG A 183 13.36 7.73 -0.36
CA ARG A 183 13.41 8.88 -1.25
C ARG A 183 12.11 9.06 -2.01
N ILE A 184 11.64 10.32 -2.06
CA ILE A 184 10.49 10.74 -2.88
C ILE A 184 10.98 11.71 -3.94
N CYS A 185 10.85 11.32 -5.20
CA CYS A 185 11.20 12.13 -6.36
C CYS A 185 9.92 12.61 -7.06
N ALA A 186 9.59 13.89 -6.89
CA ALA A 186 8.34 14.48 -7.35
C ALA A 186 8.54 15.94 -7.77
N PRO A 187 7.73 16.47 -8.71
CA PRO A 187 7.70 17.90 -9.01
C PRO A 187 7.50 18.70 -7.72
N ALA A 188 8.11 19.88 -7.61
CA ALA A 188 8.06 20.70 -6.39
C ALA A 188 6.63 20.97 -5.88
N ALA A 189 5.66 21.12 -6.81
CA ALA A 189 4.24 21.31 -6.48
C ALA A 189 3.51 20.04 -6.02
N LEU A 190 4.11 18.88 -6.25
CA LEU A 190 3.53 17.56 -5.94
C LEU A 190 4.36 16.78 -4.90
N GLN A 191 5.18 17.46 -4.12
CA GLN A 191 5.94 16.84 -3.03
C GLN A 191 5.04 16.54 -1.81
N PRO A 192 5.42 15.58 -0.94
CA PRO A 192 4.67 15.28 0.29
C PRO A 192 4.43 16.52 1.14
N SER A 193 3.30 16.56 1.82
CA SER A 193 2.93 17.67 2.70
C SER A 193 3.96 17.92 3.80
N ALA A 194 3.96 19.12 4.37
CA ALA A 194 4.82 19.43 5.51
C ALA A 194 4.51 18.53 6.73
N GLU A 195 3.25 18.12 6.90
CA GLU A 195 2.81 17.21 7.95
C GLU A 195 3.46 15.84 7.79
N VAL A 196 3.32 15.22 6.61
CA VAL A 196 3.90 13.88 6.32
C VAL A 196 5.42 13.91 6.46
N ARG A 197 6.08 14.94 5.94
CA ARG A 197 7.53 15.12 6.09
C ARG A 197 7.93 15.30 7.56
N GLY A 198 7.11 15.99 8.36
CA GLY A 198 7.34 16.16 9.80
C GLY A 198 7.24 14.86 10.57
N ILE A 199 6.22 14.01 10.26
CA ILE A 199 6.07 12.68 10.84
C ILE A 199 7.30 11.81 10.49
N ALA A 200 7.67 11.75 9.22
CA ALA A 200 8.81 10.96 8.77
C ALA A 200 10.13 11.41 9.42
N ALA A 201 10.38 12.72 9.50
CA ALA A 201 11.57 13.27 10.14
C ALA A 201 11.65 12.92 11.64
N GLY A 202 10.51 12.95 12.34
CA GLY A 202 10.44 12.54 13.75
C GLY A 202 10.81 11.07 13.95
N LEU A 203 10.33 10.20 13.10
CA LEU A 203 10.64 8.75 13.12
C LEU A 203 12.10 8.49 12.74
N ALA A 204 12.60 9.15 11.70
CA ALA A 204 13.98 9.01 11.23
C ALA A 204 15.02 9.44 12.29
N ALA A 205 14.70 10.41 13.14
CA ALA A 205 15.56 10.81 14.25
C ALA A 205 15.80 9.68 15.25
N GLY A 206 14.85 8.76 15.41
CA GLY A 206 14.98 7.58 16.28
C GLY A 206 15.55 6.35 15.59
N SER A 207 15.20 6.12 14.33
CA SER A 207 15.58 4.92 13.56
C SER A 207 16.92 5.04 12.82
N GLY A 208 17.40 6.27 12.60
CA GLY A 208 18.59 6.52 11.77
C GLY A 208 18.31 6.49 10.26
N ALA A 209 17.04 6.51 9.83
CA ALA A 209 16.67 6.55 8.43
C ALA A 209 17.23 7.78 7.70
N ARG A 210 17.55 7.61 6.44
CA ARG A 210 17.93 8.70 5.53
C ARG A 210 16.73 9.06 4.69
N LEU A 211 16.33 10.32 4.70
CA LEU A 211 15.16 10.81 3.95
C LEU A 211 15.61 11.82 2.91
N MET A 212 15.10 11.67 1.68
CA MET A 212 15.31 12.64 0.60
C MET A 212 13.97 12.96 -0.07
N VAL A 213 13.66 14.24 -0.24
CA VAL A 213 12.56 14.70 -1.10
C VAL A 213 13.17 15.65 -2.13
N THR A 214 13.08 15.30 -3.40
CA THR A 214 13.75 16.04 -4.48
C THR A 214 12.86 16.12 -5.72
N ALA A 215 13.14 17.10 -6.58
CA ALA A 215 12.61 17.15 -7.94
C ALA A 215 13.61 16.66 -9.00
N ASP A 216 14.85 16.39 -8.59
CA ASP A 216 15.93 15.91 -9.45
C ASP A 216 15.89 14.38 -9.50
N VAL A 217 15.51 13.85 -10.68
CA VAL A 217 15.37 12.40 -10.90
C VAL A 217 16.72 11.69 -10.76
N GLU A 218 17.81 12.22 -11.34
CA GLU A 218 19.12 11.59 -11.27
C GLU A 218 19.64 11.48 -9.84
N ALA A 219 19.48 12.55 -9.06
CA ALA A 219 19.85 12.54 -7.65
C ALA A 219 18.97 11.59 -6.82
N GLY A 220 17.66 11.56 -7.11
CA GLY A 220 16.70 10.72 -6.40
C GLY A 220 16.98 9.23 -6.58
N VAL A 221 17.28 8.80 -7.80
CA VAL A 221 17.41 7.37 -8.12
C VAL A 221 18.83 6.81 -7.98
N ALA A 222 19.83 7.67 -7.77
CA ALA A 222 21.24 7.22 -7.72
C ALA A 222 21.47 6.16 -6.64
N GLY A 223 21.90 4.96 -7.04
CA GLY A 223 22.31 3.86 -6.16
C GLY A 223 21.17 3.17 -5.39
N VAL A 224 19.90 3.41 -5.76
CA VAL A 224 18.78 2.75 -5.06
C VAL A 224 18.68 1.26 -5.42
N ASP A 225 18.11 0.48 -4.52
CA ASP A 225 17.81 -0.94 -4.72
C ASP A 225 16.43 -1.13 -5.36
N PHE A 226 15.50 -0.21 -5.08
CA PHE A 226 14.13 -0.28 -5.58
C PHE A 226 13.69 1.06 -6.15
N LEU A 227 13.02 1.01 -7.31
CA LEU A 227 12.23 2.09 -7.88
C LEU A 227 10.76 1.77 -7.68
N TYR A 228 10.00 2.72 -7.21
CA TYR A 228 8.57 2.58 -6.97
C TYR A 228 7.80 3.70 -7.67
N THR A 229 6.65 3.39 -8.25
CA THR A 229 5.71 4.39 -8.73
C THR A 229 4.28 3.94 -8.50
N ASP A 230 3.33 4.85 -8.63
CA ASP A 230 1.90 4.57 -8.57
C ASP A 230 1.18 5.38 -9.64
N VAL A 231 -0.09 5.09 -9.88
CA VAL A 231 -0.90 5.79 -10.88
C VAL A 231 -0.84 7.31 -10.70
N TRP A 232 -0.71 8.02 -11.81
CA TRP A 232 -0.74 9.48 -11.80
C TRP A 232 -2.16 10.04 -11.75
N LEU A 233 -3.12 9.22 -12.12
CA LEU A 233 -4.52 9.57 -12.22
C LEU A 233 -5.32 8.64 -11.31
N SER A 234 -5.87 9.19 -10.24
CA SER A 234 -6.74 8.41 -9.36
C SER A 234 -8.11 8.20 -10.00
N LEU A 235 -8.69 7.01 -9.79
CA LEU A 235 -10.05 6.73 -10.20
C LEU A 235 -11.00 7.73 -9.52
N GLY A 236 -11.82 8.44 -10.33
CA GLY A 236 -12.73 9.47 -9.83
C GLY A 236 -12.22 10.90 -9.95
N GLU A 237 -10.95 11.14 -10.28
CA GLU A 237 -10.46 12.48 -10.60
C GLU A 237 -11.10 13.00 -11.90
N PRO A 238 -11.47 14.31 -11.96
CA PRO A 238 -12.02 14.91 -13.16
C PRO A 238 -11.07 14.80 -14.36
N ALA A 239 -11.56 14.29 -15.50
CA ALA A 239 -10.75 14.04 -16.69
C ALA A 239 -10.11 15.32 -17.31
N ASP A 240 -10.60 16.50 -16.95
CA ASP A 240 -10.04 17.79 -17.34
C ASP A 240 -8.71 18.13 -16.63
N GLN A 241 -8.46 17.51 -15.47
CA GLN A 241 -7.21 17.67 -14.73
C GLN A 241 -6.07 16.75 -15.24
N TRP A 242 -6.42 15.72 -16.00
CA TRP A 242 -5.44 14.73 -16.49
C TRP A 242 -4.33 15.37 -17.33
N GLY A 243 -4.69 16.33 -18.18
CA GLY A 243 -3.73 16.99 -19.07
C GLY A 243 -2.58 17.63 -18.32
N SER A 244 -2.87 18.49 -17.37
CA SER A 244 -1.85 19.19 -16.58
C SER A 244 -1.08 18.27 -15.66
N ARG A 245 -1.72 17.23 -15.12
CA ARG A 245 -1.08 16.24 -14.27
C ARG A 245 -0.06 15.41 -15.06
N ILE A 246 -0.44 14.91 -16.22
CA ILE A 246 0.45 14.18 -17.12
C ILE A 246 1.66 15.04 -17.51
N ASP A 247 1.45 16.31 -17.91
CA ASP A 247 2.54 17.20 -18.31
C ASP A 247 3.57 17.43 -17.19
N GLN A 248 3.12 17.46 -15.94
CA GLN A 248 3.99 17.61 -14.78
C GLN A 248 4.75 16.31 -14.45
N LEU A 249 4.16 15.14 -14.69
CA LEU A 249 4.68 13.86 -14.22
C LEU A 249 5.46 13.08 -15.29
N ILE A 250 5.31 13.39 -16.58
CA ILE A 250 6.10 12.75 -17.65
C ILE A 250 7.61 12.70 -17.37
N PRO A 251 8.26 13.75 -16.82
CA PRO A 251 9.68 13.68 -16.48
C PRO A 251 10.03 12.65 -15.38
N TYR A 252 9.03 12.15 -14.67
CA TYR A 252 9.16 11.19 -13.57
C TYR A 252 8.71 9.77 -13.94
N GLN A 253 8.39 9.53 -15.23
CA GLN A 253 8.05 8.20 -15.73
C GLN A 253 9.21 7.22 -15.51
N VAL A 254 8.92 6.07 -14.94
CA VAL A 254 9.90 4.99 -14.81
C VAL A 254 10.06 4.31 -16.16
N ASN A 255 11.24 4.47 -16.77
CA ASN A 255 11.62 3.93 -18.07
C ASN A 255 13.06 3.37 -18.03
N ALA A 256 13.52 2.78 -19.11
CA ALA A 256 14.87 2.20 -19.18
C ALA A 256 15.98 3.22 -18.86
N GLY A 257 15.77 4.51 -19.18
CA GLY A 257 16.70 5.59 -18.83
C GLY A 257 16.81 5.80 -17.32
N VAL A 258 15.68 5.77 -16.62
CA VAL A 258 15.61 5.89 -15.15
C VAL A 258 16.26 4.67 -14.47
N LEU A 259 15.99 3.44 -14.95
CA LEU A 259 16.68 2.25 -14.46
C LEU A 259 18.20 2.38 -14.59
N LYS A 260 18.67 2.81 -15.76
CA LYS A 260 20.11 3.04 -16.02
C LYS A 260 20.69 4.13 -15.10
N ALA A 261 19.95 5.19 -14.83
CA ALA A 261 20.40 6.30 -13.98
C ALA A 261 20.64 5.87 -12.52
N THR A 262 20.03 4.78 -12.06
CA THR A 262 20.34 4.21 -10.72
C THR A 262 21.79 3.77 -10.59
N SER A 263 22.46 3.42 -11.69
CA SER A 263 23.79 2.78 -11.73
C SER A 263 23.85 1.46 -10.94
N ASN A 264 22.70 0.87 -10.62
CA ASN A 264 22.55 -0.41 -9.95
C ASN A 264 22.00 -1.44 -10.96
N PRO A 265 22.77 -2.43 -11.41
CA PRO A 265 22.31 -3.43 -12.38
C PRO A 265 21.23 -4.38 -11.81
N ASP A 266 21.14 -4.47 -10.49
CA ASP A 266 20.19 -5.35 -9.77
C ASP A 266 18.93 -4.61 -9.29
N VAL A 267 18.76 -3.32 -9.68
CA VAL A 267 17.61 -2.52 -9.27
C VAL A 267 16.29 -3.23 -9.62
N LYS A 268 15.32 -3.20 -8.71
CA LYS A 268 14.00 -3.75 -8.93
C LYS A 268 12.96 -2.64 -9.08
N PHE A 269 11.93 -2.93 -9.88
CA PHE A 269 10.79 -2.06 -10.11
C PHE A 269 9.57 -2.59 -9.36
N MET A 270 8.89 -1.73 -8.63
CA MET A 270 7.70 -2.01 -7.81
C MET A 270 6.54 -1.07 -8.17
N HIS A 271 5.32 -1.58 -8.03
CA HIS A 271 4.08 -0.85 -8.24
C HIS A 271 2.91 -1.62 -7.61
N CYS A 272 2.11 -0.96 -6.77
CA CYS A 272 0.98 -1.61 -6.08
C CYS A 272 -0.17 -2.07 -7.00
N LEU A 273 -0.13 -1.70 -8.29
CA LEU A 273 -1.15 -1.98 -9.30
C LEU A 273 -2.54 -1.36 -8.97
N PRO A 274 -3.34 -0.99 -10.01
CA PRO A 274 -3.10 -1.18 -11.44
C PRO A 274 -2.06 -0.20 -12.00
N ALA A 275 -1.43 -0.52 -13.13
CA ALA A 275 -0.48 0.33 -13.82
C ALA A 275 -0.96 0.65 -15.24
N LEU A 276 -0.65 1.87 -15.72
CA LEU A 276 -0.92 2.31 -17.09
C LEU A 276 0.37 2.27 -17.92
N HIS A 277 0.86 1.04 -18.17
CA HIS A 277 2.11 0.79 -18.88
C HIS A 277 1.92 0.55 -20.38
N ASP A 278 0.67 0.30 -20.83
CA ASP A 278 0.33 0.05 -22.23
C ASP A 278 -1.07 0.57 -22.58
N ARG A 279 -1.56 0.19 -23.78
CA ARG A 279 -2.87 0.54 -24.29
C ARG A 279 -3.94 -0.56 -24.13
N SER A 280 -3.68 -1.59 -23.36
CA SER A 280 -4.60 -2.73 -23.19
C SER A 280 -5.84 -2.38 -22.39
N THR A 281 -5.82 -1.27 -21.64
CA THR A 281 -6.96 -0.78 -20.87
C THR A 281 -7.76 0.30 -21.63
N GLU A 282 -9.03 0.46 -21.28
CA GLU A 282 -9.87 1.54 -21.81
C GLU A 282 -9.26 2.93 -21.53
N VAL A 283 -8.73 3.13 -20.31
CA VAL A 283 -8.06 4.38 -19.92
C VAL A 283 -6.80 4.60 -20.75
N GLY A 284 -5.96 3.57 -20.93
CA GLY A 284 -4.76 3.65 -21.78
C GLY A 284 -5.08 4.04 -23.24
N GLN A 285 -6.15 3.47 -23.80
CA GLN A 285 -6.62 3.84 -25.15
C GLN A 285 -7.09 5.30 -25.23
N GLN A 286 -7.82 5.79 -24.22
CA GLN A 286 -8.27 7.18 -24.15
C GLN A 286 -7.09 8.15 -24.05
N ILE A 287 -6.06 7.83 -23.28
CA ILE A 287 -4.85 8.62 -23.13
C ILE A 287 -4.09 8.65 -24.46
N TYR A 288 -3.90 7.50 -25.10
CA TYR A 288 -3.28 7.45 -26.42
C TYR A 288 -4.02 8.30 -27.45
N ALA A 289 -5.35 8.18 -27.52
CA ALA A 289 -6.15 8.95 -28.46
C ALA A 289 -6.07 10.47 -28.24
N LYS A 290 -5.93 10.91 -26.98
CA LYS A 290 -5.89 12.33 -26.62
C LYS A 290 -4.48 12.93 -26.63
N ARG A 291 -3.44 12.13 -26.29
CA ARG A 291 -2.10 12.62 -25.99
C ARG A 291 -1.00 11.93 -26.80
N GLY A 292 -1.28 10.83 -27.49
CA GLY A 292 -0.31 10.04 -28.23
C GLY A 292 0.71 9.29 -27.34
N LEU A 293 0.37 9.10 -26.05
CA LEU A 293 1.22 8.41 -25.08
C LEU A 293 0.80 6.94 -24.98
N ASP A 294 1.76 6.02 -25.14
CA ASP A 294 1.53 4.58 -25.02
C ASP A 294 1.48 4.10 -23.57
N ALA A 295 2.10 4.83 -22.65
CA ALA A 295 2.23 4.53 -21.23
C ALA A 295 2.27 5.81 -20.40
N LEU A 296 1.97 5.73 -19.10
CA LEU A 296 2.07 6.86 -18.17
C LEU A 296 3.21 6.67 -17.16
N GLU A 297 2.93 6.18 -15.97
CA GLU A 297 3.86 6.15 -14.84
C GLU A 297 5.05 5.21 -15.04
N VAL A 298 4.89 4.19 -15.88
CA VAL A 298 5.95 3.23 -16.24
C VAL A 298 5.80 2.79 -17.68
N THR A 299 6.91 2.58 -18.38
CA THR A 299 6.90 2.06 -19.75
C THR A 299 6.77 0.53 -19.76
N ASP A 300 6.17 -0.03 -20.82
CA ASP A 300 5.91 -1.47 -20.96
C ASP A 300 7.19 -2.32 -20.92
N ASP A 301 8.27 -1.82 -21.53
CA ASP A 301 9.58 -2.49 -21.53
C ASP A 301 10.18 -2.63 -20.13
N VAL A 302 9.90 -1.70 -19.21
CA VAL A 302 10.28 -1.82 -17.80
C VAL A 302 9.31 -2.72 -17.04
N PHE A 303 8.01 -2.53 -17.25
CA PHE A 303 6.97 -3.29 -16.57
C PHE A 303 7.07 -4.81 -16.83
N GLU A 304 7.39 -5.20 -18.05
CA GLU A 304 7.54 -6.60 -18.48
C GLU A 304 8.98 -7.13 -18.34
N SER A 305 9.93 -6.32 -17.84
CA SER A 305 11.31 -6.72 -17.68
C SER A 305 11.56 -7.63 -16.47
N SER A 306 12.74 -8.24 -16.43
CA SER A 306 13.20 -9.00 -15.23
C SER A 306 13.49 -8.13 -14.00
N ALA A 307 13.53 -6.81 -14.15
CA ALA A 307 13.61 -5.89 -13.03
C ALA A 307 12.26 -5.73 -12.30
N SER A 308 11.15 -5.96 -13.00
CA SER A 308 9.81 -5.82 -12.44
C SER A 308 9.48 -6.98 -11.50
N ILE A 309 9.05 -6.63 -10.29
CA ILE A 309 8.61 -7.58 -9.25
C ILE A 309 7.18 -7.27 -8.78
N VAL A 310 6.41 -6.57 -9.60
CA VAL A 310 5.06 -6.08 -9.28
C VAL A 310 4.06 -7.21 -8.98
N PHE A 311 4.22 -8.38 -9.62
CA PHE A 311 3.34 -9.51 -9.37
C PHE A 311 3.70 -10.26 -8.09
N ASP A 312 4.97 -10.32 -7.70
CA ASP A 312 5.40 -10.83 -6.40
C ASP A 312 4.90 -9.91 -5.27
N GLU A 313 4.98 -8.60 -5.47
CA GLU A 313 4.43 -7.58 -4.58
C GLU A 313 2.91 -7.76 -4.40
N ALA A 314 2.18 -7.89 -5.51
CA ALA A 314 0.74 -8.13 -5.47
C ALA A 314 0.39 -9.47 -4.78
N ALA A 315 1.17 -10.53 -5.01
CA ALA A 315 0.98 -11.83 -4.35
C ALA A 315 1.23 -11.74 -2.84
N ASN A 316 2.20 -10.93 -2.40
CA ASN A 316 2.53 -10.74 -1.00
C ASN A 316 1.45 -9.99 -0.20
N ARG A 317 0.47 -9.38 -0.87
CA ARG A 317 -0.72 -8.80 -0.20
C ARG A 317 -1.49 -9.82 0.63
N MET A 318 -1.70 -11.02 0.10
CA MET A 318 -2.50 -12.02 0.79
C MET A 318 -1.84 -12.55 2.08
N PRO A 319 -0.57 -13.01 2.08
CA PRO A 319 0.06 -13.48 3.32
C PRO A 319 0.27 -12.38 4.37
N THR A 320 0.49 -11.12 3.96
CA THR A 320 0.65 -10.02 4.92
C THR A 320 -0.67 -9.62 5.57
N ILE A 321 -1.76 -9.61 4.82
CA ILE A 321 -3.11 -9.43 5.36
C ILE A 321 -3.48 -10.59 6.28
N LYS A 322 -3.15 -11.84 5.90
CA LYS A 322 -3.34 -13.02 6.75
C LYS A 322 -2.61 -12.87 8.08
N ALA A 323 -1.34 -12.46 8.06
CA ALA A 323 -0.55 -12.22 9.25
C ALA A 323 -1.16 -11.14 10.15
N LEU A 324 -1.62 -10.03 9.57
CA LEU A 324 -2.31 -8.95 10.29
C LEU A 324 -3.57 -9.46 10.99
N MET A 325 -4.42 -10.20 10.27
CA MET A 325 -5.64 -10.79 10.84
C MET A 325 -5.33 -11.73 12.00
N ILE A 326 -4.37 -12.65 11.82
CA ILE A 326 -3.98 -13.61 12.87
C ILE A 326 -3.43 -12.87 14.09
N ALA A 327 -2.56 -11.90 13.90
CA ALA A 327 -1.92 -11.18 14.98
C ALA A 327 -2.91 -10.33 15.80
N THR A 328 -3.91 -9.74 15.14
CA THR A 328 -4.85 -8.80 15.79
C THR A 328 -6.10 -9.48 16.31
N LEU A 329 -6.59 -10.55 15.67
CA LEU A 329 -7.74 -11.33 16.16
C LEU A 329 -7.32 -12.46 17.09
N GLY A 330 -6.25 -13.16 16.75
CA GLY A 330 -5.80 -14.35 17.48
C GLY A 330 -6.83 -15.49 17.46
N PRO A 331 -6.48 -16.69 17.94
CA PRO A 331 -7.44 -17.74 18.20
C PRO A 331 -8.42 -17.32 19.31
N ARG A 332 -9.69 -17.77 19.23
CA ARG A 332 -10.60 -17.65 20.37
C ARG A 332 -10.00 -18.51 21.51
N SER A 333 -9.79 -17.88 22.66
CA SER A 333 -9.41 -18.57 23.90
C SER A 333 -10.54 -19.49 24.37
#